data_4b150c3178c259551d365b51d3b70423
#
_entry.id   4b150c3178c259551d365b51d3b70423
#
_cell.length_a   1.000
_cell.length_b   1.000
_cell.length_c   1.000
_cell.angle_alpha   90.00
_cell.angle_beta   90.00
_cell.angle_gamma   90.00
#
_symmetry.space_group_name_H-M   'P 1'
#
loop_
_entity.id
_entity.type
_entity.pdbx_description
1 polymer ?
#
loop_
_entity_poly.entity_id
_entity_poly.type
_entity_poly.pdbx_seq_one_letter_code
_entity_poly.pdbx_strand_id
1 'polypeptide(L)'
;ERPMIIDEDTLNDSAYILSSLDNHLINSINDKLYVRKLDTTKGIGRYHIYRPNRALFDPITNELLGYEALYVGESRLLLKGDPASVRVTSSEREILRDDRVMPMDNSSFERDFFPKPPSSYVAGEIVALVDSISKSGAFQTIAINLGNRDGVESGNILRIRRNGDTLPDKNE
;
A
#
# COMPACT_ATOMS: atom_id res chain seq x y z
N GLU A 1 -3.88 8.34 -5.91
CA GLU A 1 -2.92 7.31 -5.54
C GLU A 1 -3.20 6.89 -4.10
N ARG A 2 -3.50 5.63 -3.85
CA ARG A 2 -3.80 5.14 -2.49
C ARG A 2 -2.59 4.36 -2.02
N PRO A 3 -1.81 4.91 -1.11
CA PRO A 3 -0.72 4.19 -0.50
C PRO A 3 -1.28 2.96 0.23
N MET A 4 -0.60 1.85 0.11
CA MET A 4 -0.98 0.59 0.71
C MET A 4 0.20 0.02 1.51
N ILE A 5 -0.11 -0.47 2.70
CA ILE A 5 0.82 -1.27 3.49
C ILE A 5 0.28 -2.69 3.47
N ILE A 6 1.13 -3.65 3.14
CA ILE A 6 0.78 -5.06 3.04
C ILE A 6 1.66 -5.84 4.01
N ASP A 7 1.06 -6.73 4.79
CA ASP A 7 1.81 -7.68 5.62
C ASP A 7 2.57 -8.70 4.76
N GLU A 8 3.59 -9.32 5.35
CA GLU A 8 4.49 -10.23 4.65
C GLU A 8 3.77 -11.46 4.12
N ASP A 9 2.85 -12.05 4.88
CA ASP A 9 2.12 -13.24 4.49
C ASP A 9 1.21 -12.94 3.29
N THR A 10 0.44 -11.87 3.36
CA THR A 10 -0.40 -11.40 2.25
C THR A 10 0.44 -11.10 1.01
N LEU A 11 1.62 -10.50 1.17
CA LEU A 11 2.51 -10.21 0.05
C LEU A 11 3.03 -11.49 -0.61
N ASN A 12 3.46 -12.47 0.18
CA ASN A 12 4.00 -13.74 -0.31
C ASN A 12 2.92 -14.61 -0.99
N ASP A 13 1.69 -14.56 -0.50
CA ASP A 13 0.57 -15.31 -1.06
C ASP A 13 -0.12 -14.61 -2.23
N SER A 14 0.16 -13.32 -2.45
CA SER A 14 -0.47 -12.55 -3.51
C SER A 14 -0.11 -13.07 -4.90
N ALA A 15 -1.06 -12.93 -5.83
CA ALA A 15 -0.82 -13.17 -7.24
C ALA A 15 0.24 -12.20 -7.78
N TYR A 16 0.98 -12.61 -8.81
CA TYR A 16 2.04 -11.81 -9.41
C TYR A 16 2.09 -11.93 -10.92
N ILE A 17 2.63 -10.89 -11.55
CA ILE A 17 2.80 -10.82 -13.00
C ILE A 17 3.99 -11.70 -13.40
N LEU A 18 3.73 -12.68 -14.26
CA LEU A 18 4.74 -13.60 -14.79
C LEU A 18 5.44 -13.04 -16.03
N SER A 19 4.65 -12.57 -16.99
CA SER A 19 5.13 -11.99 -18.24
C SER A 19 4.00 -11.27 -18.98
N SER A 20 4.35 -10.52 -20.03
CA SER A 20 3.39 -10.05 -21.03
C SER A 20 3.26 -11.05 -22.19
N LEU A 21 2.21 -10.90 -23.00
CA LEU A 21 2.00 -11.73 -24.19
C LEU A 21 3.16 -11.61 -25.19
N ASP A 22 3.67 -10.37 -25.36
CA ASP A 22 4.72 -10.06 -26.34
C ASP A 22 6.13 -10.04 -25.70
N ASN A 23 6.25 -10.56 -24.49
CA ASN A 23 7.50 -10.65 -23.73
C ASN A 23 8.22 -9.30 -23.54
N HIS A 24 7.45 -8.21 -23.48
CA HIS A 24 7.97 -6.89 -23.23
C HIS A 24 8.44 -6.76 -21.78
N LEU A 25 9.54 -6.05 -21.57
CA LEU A 25 10.05 -5.74 -20.22
C LEU A 25 9.18 -4.72 -19.49
N ILE A 26 8.53 -3.84 -20.26
CA ILE A 26 7.70 -2.73 -19.77
C ILE A 26 6.32 -2.90 -20.41
N ASN A 27 5.29 -2.87 -19.57
CA ASN A 27 3.91 -3.02 -20.00
C ASN A 27 3.08 -1.79 -19.61
N SER A 28 2.06 -1.52 -20.40
CA SER A 28 1.21 -0.34 -20.27
C SER A 28 -0.27 -0.65 -20.53
N ILE A 29 -1.09 0.39 -20.66
CA ILE A 29 -2.53 0.26 -20.92
C ILE A 29 -2.79 -0.57 -22.18
N ASN A 30 -3.78 -1.47 -22.10
CA ASN A 30 -4.23 -2.43 -23.08
C ASN A 30 -3.36 -3.68 -23.24
N ASP A 31 -2.19 -3.75 -22.64
CA ASP A 31 -1.36 -4.95 -22.70
C ASP A 31 -2.04 -6.13 -22.01
N LYS A 32 -1.76 -7.32 -22.56
CA LYS A 32 -2.21 -8.57 -21.98
C LYS A 32 -1.09 -9.19 -21.18
N LEU A 33 -1.38 -9.45 -19.90
CA LEU A 33 -0.43 -10.01 -18.95
C LEU A 33 -0.86 -11.40 -18.51
N TYR A 34 0.13 -12.22 -18.18
CA TYR A 34 -0.05 -13.50 -17.52
C TYR A 34 0.25 -13.37 -16.04
N VAL A 35 -0.70 -13.80 -15.21
CA VAL A 35 -0.66 -13.67 -13.76
C VAL A 35 -0.75 -15.05 -13.12
N ARG A 36 0.16 -15.36 -12.24
CA ARG A 36 0.18 -16.61 -11.48
C ARG A 36 -0.43 -16.44 -10.10
N LYS A 37 -0.99 -17.52 -9.54
CA LYS A 37 -1.69 -17.55 -8.25
C LYS A 37 -2.93 -16.64 -8.20
N LEU A 38 -3.54 -16.26 -9.32
CA LEU A 38 -4.70 -15.40 -9.31
C LEU A 38 -5.95 -16.18 -8.89
N ASP A 39 -6.54 -15.83 -7.74
CA ASP A 39 -7.82 -16.41 -7.32
C ASP A 39 -8.95 -15.87 -8.21
N THR A 40 -9.39 -16.69 -9.14
CA THR A 40 -10.47 -16.37 -10.07
C THR A 40 -11.83 -16.96 -9.64
N THR A 41 -11.90 -17.57 -8.45
CA THR A 41 -13.11 -18.24 -7.95
C THR A 41 -14.12 -17.26 -7.37
N LYS A 42 -13.67 -16.18 -6.78
CA LYS A 42 -14.48 -15.16 -6.09
C LYS A 42 -15.31 -14.27 -7.02
N GLY A 43 -15.28 -14.51 -8.35
CA GLY A 43 -16.07 -13.72 -9.31
C GLY A 43 -15.61 -12.26 -9.48
N ILE A 44 -14.51 -11.88 -8.83
CA ILE A 44 -13.91 -10.55 -8.95
C ILE A 44 -13.26 -10.49 -10.33
N GLY A 45 -13.72 -9.55 -11.17
CA GLY A 45 -13.20 -9.38 -12.52
C GLY A 45 -12.19 -8.25 -12.66
N ARG A 46 -11.95 -7.47 -11.60
CA ARG A 46 -11.07 -6.31 -11.59
C ARG A 46 -10.04 -6.44 -10.48
N TYR A 47 -8.81 -6.00 -10.77
CA TYR A 47 -7.67 -6.14 -9.87
C TYR A 47 -6.81 -4.89 -9.90
N HIS A 48 -6.26 -4.53 -8.74
CA HIS A 48 -5.19 -3.56 -8.64
C HIS A 48 -3.84 -4.22 -8.85
N ILE A 49 -2.90 -3.47 -9.40
CA ILE A 49 -1.50 -3.87 -9.55
C ILE A 49 -0.67 -3.00 -8.62
N TYR A 50 0.16 -3.64 -7.80
CA TYR A 50 1.04 -3.00 -6.82
C TYR A 50 2.46 -3.49 -6.98
N ARG A 51 3.42 -2.63 -6.70
CA ARG A 51 4.83 -2.98 -6.60
C ARG A 51 5.27 -2.96 -5.14
N PRO A 52 5.76 -4.09 -4.61
CA PRO A 52 6.43 -4.09 -3.31
C PRO A 52 7.62 -3.12 -3.33
N ASN A 53 7.70 -2.26 -2.32
CA ASN A 53 8.75 -1.27 -2.20
C ASN A 53 9.61 -1.59 -0.96
N ARG A 54 9.58 -0.77 0.05
CA ARG A 54 10.42 -0.92 1.25
C ARG A 54 9.68 -1.61 2.38
N ALA A 55 10.42 -2.38 3.18
CA ALA A 55 9.94 -2.85 4.46
C ALA A 55 9.83 -1.68 5.45
N LEU A 56 8.76 -1.66 6.23
CA LEU A 56 8.49 -0.67 7.26
C LEU A 56 8.70 -1.31 8.63
N PHE A 57 9.56 -0.71 9.41
CA PHE A 57 9.88 -1.19 10.76
C PHE A 57 9.44 -0.16 11.81
N ASP A 58 9.02 -0.65 12.95
CA ASP A 58 8.83 0.18 14.12
C ASP A 58 10.18 0.77 14.56
N PRO A 59 10.31 2.10 14.66
CA PRO A 59 11.59 2.72 14.99
C PRO A 59 12.04 2.47 16.43
N ILE A 60 11.16 2.00 17.31
CA ILE A 60 11.45 1.74 18.73
C ILE A 60 11.74 0.27 18.96
N THR A 61 10.88 -0.62 18.46
CA THR A 61 10.95 -2.07 18.71
C THR A 61 11.68 -2.83 17.61
N ASN A 62 11.89 -2.21 16.45
CA ASN A 62 12.40 -2.84 15.23
C ASN A 62 11.53 -4.01 14.72
N GLU A 63 10.26 -4.05 15.11
CA GLU A 63 9.28 -4.99 14.58
C GLU A 63 8.96 -4.66 13.13
N LEU A 64 8.86 -5.67 12.26
CA LEU A 64 8.39 -5.50 10.89
C LEU A 64 6.88 -5.22 10.92
N LEU A 65 6.49 -4.03 10.48
CA LEU A 65 5.09 -3.61 10.42
C LEU A 65 4.40 -3.97 9.09
N GLY A 66 5.20 -4.26 8.06
CA GLY A 66 4.73 -4.61 6.73
C GLY A 66 5.60 -3.99 5.63
N TYR A 67 5.08 -4.03 4.41
CA TYR A 67 5.75 -3.50 3.22
C TYR A 67 4.91 -2.39 2.60
N GLU A 68 5.57 -1.29 2.26
CA GLU A 68 4.94 -0.27 1.43
C GLU A 68 4.72 -0.84 0.03
N ALA A 69 3.51 -0.73 -0.50
CA ALA A 69 3.17 -1.15 -1.84
C ALA A 69 2.79 0.05 -2.70
N LEU A 70 3.59 0.31 -3.72
CA LEU A 70 3.33 1.38 -4.68
C LEU A 70 2.20 0.96 -5.61
N TYR A 71 1.19 1.80 -5.74
CA TYR A 71 0.15 1.59 -6.74
C TYR A 71 0.75 1.76 -8.15
N VAL A 72 0.49 0.77 -9.02
CA VAL A 72 1.00 0.73 -10.39
C VAL A 72 -0.11 0.92 -11.41
N GLY A 73 -1.26 0.27 -11.22
CA GLY A 73 -2.37 0.36 -12.14
C GLY A 73 -3.50 -0.60 -11.83
N GLU A 74 -4.35 -0.83 -12.83
CA GLU A 74 -5.50 -1.72 -12.75
C GLU A 74 -5.54 -2.69 -13.93
N SER A 75 -6.14 -3.83 -13.69
CA SER A 75 -6.37 -4.84 -14.73
C SER A 75 -7.73 -5.49 -14.60
N ARG A 76 -8.16 -6.11 -15.69
CA ARG A 76 -9.39 -6.90 -15.80
C ARG A 76 -9.09 -8.31 -16.27
N LEU A 77 -9.73 -9.30 -15.64
CA LEU A 77 -9.65 -10.68 -16.02
C LEU A 77 -10.15 -10.87 -17.45
N LEU A 78 -9.37 -11.59 -18.27
CA LEU A 78 -9.74 -12.04 -19.60
C LEU A 78 -10.06 -13.53 -19.62
N LEU A 79 -9.12 -14.34 -19.10
CA LEU A 79 -9.26 -15.80 -19.07
C LEU A 79 -8.83 -16.31 -17.70
N LYS A 80 -9.63 -17.22 -17.14
CA LYS A 80 -9.29 -17.98 -15.94
C LYS A 80 -8.20 -19.01 -16.25
N GLY A 81 -7.43 -19.36 -15.25
CA GLY A 81 -6.37 -20.36 -15.32
C GLY A 81 -5.23 -20.06 -14.37
N ASP A 82 -4.17 -20.88 -14.41
CA ASP A 82 -2.89 -20.60 -13.76
C ASP A 82 -1.76 -20.95 -14.74
N PRO A 83 -1.19 -19.96 -15.42
CA PRO A 83 -1.44 -18.52 -15.26
C PRO A 83 -2.79 -18.07 -15.83
N ALA A 84 -3.44 -17.15 -15.14
CA ALA A 84 -4.60 -16.41 -15.65
C ALA A 84 -4.14 -15.32 -16.63
N SER A 85 -5.05 -14.87 -17.50
CA SER A 85 -4.77 -13.72 -18.39
C SER A 85 -5.58 -12.52 -17.93
N VAL A 86 -4.93 -11.37 -17.83
CA VAL A 86 -5.57 -10.09 -17.52
C VAL A 86 -5.20 -9.05 -18.58
N ARG A 87 -6.03 -8.03 -18.73
CA ARG A 87 -5.77 -6.84 -19.57
C ARG A 87 -5.60 -5.63 -18.66
N VAL A 88 -4.56 -4.88 -18.90
CA VAL A 88 -4.33 -3.59 -18.21
C VAL A 88 -5.39 -2.59 -18.64
N THR A 89 -6.10 -1.99 -17.67
CA THR A 89 -7.14 -1.00 -17.89
C THR A 89 -6.70 0.41 -17.51
N SER A 90 -5.77 0.52 -16.56
CA SER A 90 -5.17 1.78 -16.14
C SER A 90 -3.73 1.54 -15.70
N SER A 91 -2.84 2.49 -15.94
CA SER A 91 -1.44 2.43 -15.55
C SER A 91 -0.96 3.81 -15.18
N GLU A 92 -0.50 3.97 -13.96
CA GLU A 92 0.14 5.21 -13.45
C GLU A 92 1.66 5.10 -13.49
N ARG A 93 2.16 3.86 -13.52
CA ARG A 93 3.58 3.51 -13.60
C ARG A 93 3.77 2.38 -14.59
N GLU A 94 4.98 2.19 -15.06
CA GLU A 94 5.35 1.02 -15.85
C GLU A 94 5.06 -0.26 -15.08
N ILE A 95 4.39 -1.21 -15.71
CA ILE A 95 4.08 -2.51 -15.11
C ILE A 95 5.23 -3.45 -15.40
N LEU A 96 5.79 -4.03 -14.36
CA LEU A 96 6.94 -4.92 -14.44
C LEU A 96 6.57 -6.35 -14.04
N ARG A 97 7.47 -7.26 -14.37
CA ARG A 97 7.43 -8.62 -13.84
C ARG A 97 7.53 -8.59 -12.31
N ASP A 98 6.89 -9.53 -11.65
CA ASP A 98 6.79 -9.66 -10.19
C ASP A 98 5.97 -8.56 -9.48
N ASP A 99 5.40 -7.58 -10.20
CA ASP A 99 4.36 -6.72 -9.63
C ASP A 99 3.19 -7.58 -9.14
N ARG A 100 2.61 -7.23 -7.99
CA ARG A 100 1.56 -7.98 -7.31
C ARG A 100 0.19 -7.61 -7.84
N VAL A 101 -0.69 -8.60 -7.93
CA VAL A 101 -2.06 -8.44 -8.43
C VAL A 101 -3.02 -8.83 -7.34
N MET A 102 -3.81 -7.85 -6.86
CA MET A 102 -4.74 -8.05 -5.76
C MET A 102 -6.16 -7.74 -6.21
N PRO A 103 -7.16 -8.48 -5.69
CA PRO A 103 -8.55 -8.19 -5.98
C PRO A 103 -8.88 -6.74 -5.67
N MET A 104 -9.60 -6.10 -6.59
CA MET A 104 -10.20 -4.81 -6.30
C MET A 104 -11.37 -5.08 -5.36
N ASP A 105 -11.14 -4.84 -4.08
CA ASP A 105 -12.21 -4.93 -3.11
C ASP A 105 -13.21 -3.80 -3.38
N ASN A 106 -14.42 -4.20 -3.75
CA ASN A 106 -15.55 -3.29 -3.85
C ASN A 106 -16.18 -3.03 -2.47
N SER A 107 -15.60 -3.56 -1.39
CA SER A 107 -15.98 -3.10 -0.07
C SER A 107 -15.82 -1.59 -0.10
N SER A 108 -16.94 -0.90 -0.10
CA SER A 108 -16.98 0.53 0.11
C SER A 108 -16.12 0.78 1.36
N PHE A 109 -14.93 1.37 1.19
CA PHE A 109 -14.35 2.04 2.33
C PHE A 109 -15.49 2.87 2.89
N GLU A 110 -15.85 2.61 4.13
CA GLU A 110 -16.79 3.46 4.83
C GLU A 110 -16.19 4.86 4.76
N ARG A 111 -16.64 5.62 3.74
CA ARG A 111 -16.20 7.01 3.55
C ARG A 111 -16.81 7.91 4.62
N ASP A 112 -17.78 7.36 5.35
CA ASP A 112 -18.55 8.05 6.35
C ASP A 112 -18.05 7.71 7.75
N PHE A 113 -16.79 8.01 8.05
CA PHE A 113 -16.32 8.00 9.43
C PHE A 113 -16.44 9.42 10.02
N PHE A 114 -17.01 9.48 11.21
CA PHE A 114 -17.07 10.72 11.97
C PHE A 114 -15.73 10.93 12.69
N PRO A 115 -15.06 12.10 12.50
CA PRO A 115 -13.86 12.43 13.20
C PRO A 115 -14.07 12.38 14.73
N LYS A 116 -13.29 11.56 15.44
CA LYS A 116 -13.36 11.39 16.90
C LYS A 116 -11.96 11.23 17.49
N PRO A 117 -11.72 11.63 18.76
CA PRO A 117 -10.47 11.28 19.42
C PRO A 117 -10.41 9.78 19.68
N PRO A 118 -9.20 9.18 19.84
CA PRO A 118 -9.05 7.84 20.38
C PRO A 118 -9.71 7.71 21.76
N SER A 119 -10.17 6.51 22.10
CA SER A 119 -10.84 6.22 23.39
C SER A 119 -9.91 6.34 24.60
N SER A 120 -8.59 6.23 24.37
CA SER A 120 -7.54 6.37 25.39
C SER A 120 -6.38 7.19 24.83
N TYR A 121 -5.47 7.62 25.71
CA TYR A 121 -4.24 8.27 25.26
C TYR A 121 -3.38 7.28 24.48
N VAL A 122 -2.99 7.68 23.26
CA VAL A 122 -2.08 6.94 22.39
C VAL A 122 -0.93 7.85 21.96
N ALA A 123 0.26 7.29 21.86
CA ALA A 123 1.44 7.97 21.35
C ALA A 123 2.25 7.00 20.49
N GLY A 124 2.70 7.44 19.34
CA GLY A 124 3.48 6.64 18.40
C GLY A 124 4.31 7.50 17.48
N GLU A 125 5.01 6.85 16.57
CA GLU A 125 5.97 7.48 15.67
C GLU A 125 5.48 7.42 14.22
N ILE A 126 5.88 8.40 13.41
CA ILE A 126 5.70 8.36 11.97
C ILE A 126 6.78 7.45 11.38
N VAL A 127 6.35 6.35 10.76
CA VAL A 127 7.23 5.33 10.19
C VAL A 127 7.63 5.67 8.76
N ALA A 128 6.68 6.21 8.00
CA ALA A 128 6.91 6.56 6.61
C ALA A 128 6.04 7.73 6.15
N LEU A 129 6.61 8.50 5.25
CA LEU A 129 5.87 9.41 4.39
C LEU A 129 5.58 8.67 3.08
N VAL A 130 4.33 8.44 2.80
CA VAL A 130 3.95 7.69 1.63
C VAL A 130 4.05 8.58 0.40
N ASP A 131 4.71 8.07 -0.62
CA ASP A 131 4.95 8.74 -1.92
C ASP A 131 5.69 10.09 -1.83
N SER A 132 6.51 10.27 -0.79
CA SER A 132 7.32 11.48 -0.59
C SER A 132 8.76 11.15 -0.20
N ILE A 133 9.69 11.94 -0.71
CA ILE A 133 11.13 11.68 -0.54
C ILE A 133 11.67 12.30 0.76
N SER A 134 11.10 13.40 1.30
CA SER A 134 11.70 14.04 2.49
C SER A 134 10.86 15.07 3.25
N LYS A 135 9.74 15.54 2.73
CA LYS A 135 8.92 16.55 3.42
C LYS A 135 7.43 16.25 3.26
N SER A 136 6.70 16.22 4.39
CA SER A 136 5.25 16.13 4.36
C SER A 136 4.62 17.51 4.27
N GLY A 137 3.58 17.62 3.44
CA GLY A 137 2.71 18.79 3.34
C GLY A 137 1.29 18.50 3.80
N ALA A 138 0.42 19.48 3.73
CA ALA A 138 -1.00 19.28 3.95
C ALA A 138 -1.56 18.22 2.96
N PHE A 139 -2.48 17.39 3.44
CA PHE A 139 -3.13 16.31 2.68
C PHE A 139 -2.23 15.15 2.26
N GLN A 140 -1.04 15.03 2.83
CA GLN A 140 -0.16 13.89 2.57
C GLN A 140 -0.49 12.73 3.49
N THR A 141 -0.42 11.51 2.95
CA THR A 141 -0.59 10.29 3.72
C THR A 141 0.70 9.92 4.44
N ILE A 142 0.58 9.57 5.70
CA ILE A 142 1.68 9.09 6.54
C ILE A 142 1.35 7.70 7.07
N ALA A 143 2.36 6.87 7.26
CA ALA A 143 2.26 5.63 8.02
C ALA A 143 2.77 5.86 9.44
N ILE A 144 2.07 5.29 10.40
CA ILE A 144 2.41 5.35 11.83
C ILE A 144 2.53 3.92 12.38
N ASN A 145 3.25 3.76 13.49
CA ASN A 145 3.40 2.46 14.17
C ASN A 145 2.23 2.14 15.14
N LEU A 146 1.07 2.77 14.96
CA LEU A 146 -0.13 2.54 15.75
C LEU A 146 -1.24 1.98 14.88
N GLY A 147 -2.02 1.05 15.45
CA GLY A 147 -3.15 0.43 14.77
C GLY A 147 -4.25 -0.02 15.74
N ASN A 148 -5.11 -0.92 15.30
CA ASN A 148 -6.21 -1.44 16.09
C ASN A 148 -5.74 -2.08 17.41
N ARG A 149 -4.58 -2.73 17.43
CA ARG A 149 -3.98 -3.31 18.63
C ARG A 149 -3.65 -2.27 19.70
N ASP A 150 -3.42 -1.02 19.27
CA ASP A 150 -3.06 0.10 20.14
C ASP A 150 -4.26 0.99 20.46
N GLY A 151 -5.46 0.61 20.01
CA GLY A 151 -6.70 1.34 20.22
C GLY A 151 -6.92 2.51 19.24
N VAL A 152 -6.23 2.50 18.10
CA VAL A 152 -6.44 3.47 17.01
C VAL A 152 -7.38 2.85 15.98
N GLU A 153 -8.49 3.53 15.71
CA GLU A 153 -9.54 3.12 14.79
C GLU A 153 -9.72 4.12 13.65
N SER A 154 -10.37 3.69 12.56
CA SER A 154 -10.78 4.58 11.48
C SER A 154 -11.61 5.75 12.01
N GLY A 155 -11.29 6.96 11.57
CA GLY A 155 -11.89 8.21 12.03
C GLY A 155 -11.20 8.85 13.24
N ASN A 156 -10.22 8.22 13.87
CA ASN A 156 -9.47 8.85 14.95
C ASN A 156 -8.62 10.02 14.43
N ILE A 157 -8.66 11.13 15.19
CA ILE A 157 -7.82 12.30 14.94
C ILE A 157 -6.62 12.27 15.86
N LEU A 158 -5.42 12.31 15.27
CA LEU A 158 -4.16 12.33 15.98
C LEU A 158 -3.45 13.69 15.76
N ARG A 159 -2.71 14.14 16.78
CA ARG A 159 -1.88 15.35 16.67
C ARG A 159 -0.45 14.97 16.38
N ILE A 160 0.10 15.52 15.30
CA ILE A 160 1.53 15.41 15.01
C ILE A 160 2.28 16.44 15.88
N ARG A 161 3.34 15.98 16.54
CA ARG A 161 4.28 16.82 17.31
C ARG A 161 5.68 16.57 16.78
N ARG A 162 6.49 17.61 16.75
CA ARG A 162 7.92 17.54 16.55
C ARG A 162 8.60 17.86 17.87
N ASN A 163 9.55 17.03 18.28
CA ASN A 163 10.42 17.38 19.40
C ASN A 163 11.27 18.58 18.96
N GLY A 164 11.34 19.58 19.82
CA GLY A 164 12.23 20.72 19.61
C GLY A 164 13.69 20.30 19.74
N ASP A 165 14.56 20.96 18.99
CA ASP A 165 16.00 20.79 19.15
C ASP A 165 16.42 21.41 20.50
N THR A 166 17.21 20.69 21.29
CA THR A 166 17.86 21.26 22.46
C THR A 166 19.00 22.14 21.94
N LEU A 167 18.82 23.45 22.04
CA LEU A 167 19.89 24.39 21.69
C LEU A 167 20.84 24.50 22.90
N PRO A 168 22.15 24.25 22.72
CA PRO A 168 23.10 24.50 23.79
C PRO A 168 23.15 26.04 24.07
N ASP A 169 22.99 26.40 25.35
CA ASP A 169 23.27 27.75 25.74
C ASP A 169 24.80 27.98 25.64
N LYS A 170 25.21 28.96 24.84
CA LYS A 170 26.61 29.27 24.65
C LYS A 170 27.20 30.13 25.78
N ASN A 171 26.39 30.46 26.80
CA ASN A 171 26.77 31.38 27.91
C ASN A 171 26.78 30.69 29.28
N GLU A 172 26.67 29.34 29.36
CA GLU A 172 26.96 28.55 30.56
C GLU A 172 28.31 27.84 30.46
#